data_545cfa3438629fc65f0b122507d6c91e
#
_entry.id   545cfa3438629fc65f0b122507d6c91e
#
_cell.length_a   1.000
_cell.length_b   1.000
_cell.length_c   1.000
_cell.angle_alpha   90.00
_cell.angle_beta   90.00
_cell.angle_gamma   90.00
#
_symmetry.space_group_name_H-M   'P 1'
#
loop_
_entity.id
_entity.type
_entity.pdbx_description
1 polymer ?
#
loop_
_entity_poly.entity_id
_entity_poly.type
_entity_poly.pdbx_seq_one_letter_code
_entity_poly.pdbx_strand_id
1 'polypeptide(L)'
;EHGKLGGTLVAEDALPMTTHWILGPGAIGRLLAHSLAPFVEVAVIGRRELPTRQVLTTPEGEARDQYLTSLAAKQLVANAPKPPAFVHITTKAMAAEAALSSIASLLPPSTPLVLWQNGFYAQPRITQTWPGPVLCATTTQGAYLTGDDGVVHAGRGPTFIGDLDNQHPGLAEFLAALLSEAGFPATAVGDIRSRLWQKLAVNAVINPLVALHGVRNGELRGDAYSGRVVAVVKEVAAILAKEGVVPPSGSEGEAGWLALVWQVVENTANNKASMLQDMEAKRPTERGAILGPLIESAERHGLECEVLKGLDQELTLLEAGF
;
A
#
# COMPACT_ATOMS: atom_id res chain seq x y z
N GLU A 1 39.70 -12.39 56.94
CA GLU A 1 40.01 -12.71 55.53
C GLU A 1 38.74 -12.64 54.74
N HIS A 2 38.62 -11.57 53.97
CA HIS A 2 37.46 -11.27 53.12
C HIS A 2 37.77 -11.61 51.69
N GLY A 3 37.13 -12.66 51.15
CA GLY A 3 37.12 -12.96 49.73
C GLY A 3 36.07 -12.10 49.03
N LYS A 4 36.52 -11.17 48.17
CA LYS A 4 35.71 -10.47 47.23
C LYS A 4 35.39 -11.40 46.04
N LEU A 5 34.16 -11.84 45.89
CA LEU A 5 33.65 -12.41 44.65
C LEU A 5 33.23 -11.26 43.74
N GLY A 6 34.08 -10.91 42.82
CA GLY A 6 33.77 -10.03 41.70
C GLY A 6 32.98 -10.81 40.66
N GLY A 7 31.68 -10.68 40.70
CA GLY A 7 30.81 -11.13 39.61
C GLY A 7 30.94 -10.16 38.45
N THR A 8 31.62 -10.57 37.40
CA THR A 8 31.58 -9.93 36.11
C THR A 8 30.19 -10.16 35.55
N LEU A 9 29.37 -9.10 35.54
CA LEU A 9 28.16 -9.10 34.73
C LEU A 9 28.59 -9.27 33.28
N VAL A 10 28.39 -10.46 32.74
CA VAL A 10 28.45 -10.70 31.31
C VAL A 10 27.35 -9.84 30.72
N ALA A 11 27.73 -8.85 29.90
CA ALA A 11 26.77 -8.12 29.09
C ALA A 11 25.96 -9.19 28.32
N GLU A 12 24.66 -9.25 28.55
CA GLU A 12 23.77 -10.00 27.68
C GLU A 12 24.08 -9.54 26.26
N ASP A 13 24.56 -10.48 25.44
CA ASP A 13 24.75 -10.25 24.00
C ASP A 13 23.39 -9.83 23.46
N ALA A 14 23.20 -8.53 23.28
CA ALA A 14 22.03 -8.02 22.61
C ALA A 14 21.98 -8.65 21.21
N LEU A 15 20.93 -9.42 20.94
CA LEU A 15 20.73 -10.01 19.62
C LEU A 15 20.87 -8.90 18.57
N PRO A 16 21.62 -9.13 17.49
CA PRO A 16 21.79 -8.11 16.47
C PRO A 16 20.42 -7.69 15.94
N MET A 17 20.17 -6.37 15.90
CA MET A 17 18.91 -5.84 15.37
C MET A 17 18.74 -6.31 13.92
N THR A 18 17.54 -6.76 13.58
CA THR A 18 17.19 -7.11 12.21
C THR A 18 17.06 -5.83 11.38
N THR A 19 17.35 -5.93 10.08
CA THR A 19 17.28 -4.80 9.15
C THR A 19 16.06 -4.98 8.27
N HIS A 20 15.28 -3.90 8.11
CA HIS A 20 14.23 -3.79 7.12
C HIS A 20 14.61 -2.76 6.06
N TRP A 21 14.46 -3.11 4.81
CA TRP A 21 14.58 -2.16 3.71
C TRP A 21 13.20 -1.67 3.29
N ILE A 22 13.10 -0.37 3.08
CA ILE A 22 11.89 0.26 2.54
C ILE A 22 12.25 0.83 1.18
N LEU A 23 11.74 0.18 0.15
CA LEU A 23 11.99 0.51 -1.24
C LEU A 23 10.86 1.40 -1.75
N GLY A 24 11.13 2.70 -1.84
CA GLY A 24 10.19 3.74 -2.22
C GLY A 24 9.93 4.74 -1.08
N PRO A 25 10.63 5.90 -1.09
CA PRO A 25 10.53 6.91 -0.04
C PRO A 25 9.32 7.83 -0.20
N GLY A 26 8.17 7.28 -0.54
CA GLY A 26 6.89 7.98 -0.56
C GLY A 26 6.30 8.18 0.83
N ALA A 27 5.06 8.66 0.91
CA ALA A 27 4.43 8.98 2.18
C ALA A 27 4.26 7.76 3.08
N ILE A 28 3.74 6.65 2.56
CA ILE A 28 3.56 5.41 3.34
C ILE A 28 4.92 4.81 3.70
N GLY A 29 5.89 4.81 2.79
CA GLY A 29 7.23 4.30 3.07
C GLY A 29 7.92 5.06 4.20
N ARG A 30 7.83 6.38 4.23
CA ARG A 30 8.42 7.20 5.31
C ARG A 30 7.64 7.05 6.62
N LEU A 31 6.31 6.98 6.58
CA LEU A 31 5.50 6.70 7.76
C LEU A 31 5.90 5.37 8.40
N LEU A 32 6.03 4.33 7.58
CA LEU A 32 6.47 3.00 8.00
C LEU A 32 7.89 3.05 8.61
N ALA A 33 8.81 3.78 7.98
CA ALA A 33 10.18 3.96 8.46
C ALA A 33 10.22 4.60 9.85
N HIS A 34 9.45 5.66 10.06
CA HIS A 34 9.34 6.30 11.38
C HIS A 34 8.83 5.33 12.46
N SER A 35 7.85 4.51 12.12
CA SER A 35 7.29 3.54 13.07
C SER A 35 8.28 2.42 13.41
N LEU A 36 8.98 1.90 12.42
CA LEU A 36 9.90 0.75 12.59
C LEU A 36 11.26 1.12 13.18
N ALA A 37 11.78 2.31 12.90
CA ALA A 37 13.14 2.69 13.26
C ALA A 37 13.51 2.51 14.75
N PRO A 38 12.60 2.72 15.73
CA PRO A 38 12.90 2.45 17.14
C PRO A 38 13.07 0.95 17.47
N PHE A 39 12.61 0.04 16.61
CA PHE A 39 12.55 -1.41 16.88
C PHE A 39 13.51 -2.23 16.03
N VAL A 40 13.81 -1.77 14.81
CA VAL A 40 14.69 -2.46 13.86
C VAL A 40 15.58 -1.44 13.15
N GLU A 41 16.67 -1.91 12.54
CA GLU A 41 17.42 -1.07 11.61
C GLU A 41 16.61 -0.87 10.33
N VAL A 42 16.48 0.37 9.89
CA VAL A 42 15.72 0.74 8.69
C VAL A 42 16.64 1.43 7.70
N ALA A 43 16.64 0.96 6.46
CA ALA A 43 17.23 1.66 5.33
C ALA A 43 16.12 2.02 4.34
N VAL A 44 15.97 3.30 4.06
CA VAL A 44 15.03 3.80 3.03
C VAL A 44 15.79 3.91 1.72
N ILE A 45 15.30 3.24 0.68
CA ILE A 45 15.96 3.13 -0.61
C ILE A 45 15.10 3.78 -1.68
N GLY A 46 15.68 4.70 -2.41
CA GLY A 46 15.02 5.41 -3.50
C GLY A 46 15.93 5.58 -4.71
N ARG A 47 15.52 6.41 -5.65
CA ARG A 47 16.33 6.78 -6.80
C ARG A 47 17.46 7.74 -6.42
N ARG A 48 17.31 8.47 -5.34
CA ARG A 48 18.29 9.40 -4.77
C ARG A 48 18.31 9.31 -3.25
N GLU A 49 19.36 9.78 -2.66
CA GLU A 49 19.49 9.93 -1.22
C GLU A 49 18.63 11.09 -0.71
N LEU A 50 18.02 10.91 0.45
CA LEU A 50 17.24 11.93 1.15
C LEU A 50 18.01 12.41 2.39
N PRO A 51 17.63 13.57 2.97
CA PRO A 51 18.18 14.00 4.25
C PRO A 51 18.04 12.94 5.33
N THR A 52 19.09 12.70 6.10
CA THR A 52 19.09 11.70 7.17
C THR A 52 18.12 12.05 8.28
N ARG A 53 18.04 13.34 8.64
CA ARG A 53 17.04 13.82 9.60
C ARG A 53 15.69 13.93 8.92
N GLN A 54 14.73 13.18 9.42
CA GLN A 54 13.34 13.18 8.93
C GLN A 54 12.40 13.60 10.06
N VAL A 55 11.37 14.34 9.72
CA VAL A 55 10.37 14.84 10.67
C VAL A 55 9.02 14.23 10.31
N LEU A 56 8.41 13.57 11.31
CA LEU A 56 7.03 13.11 11.26
C LEU A 56 6.15 14.10 12.00
N THR A 57 5.10 14.58 11.36
CA THR A 57 4.01 15.26 12.06
C THR A 57 2.90 14.27 12.36
N THR A 58 2.58 14.08 13.63
CA THR A 58 1.54 13.14 14.07
C THR A 58 0.13 13.66 13.71
N PRO A 59 -0.91 12.81 13.75
CA PRO A 59 -2.29 13.26 13.55
C PRO A 59 -2.74 14.35 14.54
N GLU A 60 -2.10 14.41 15.71
CA GLU A 60 -2.35 15.44 16.74
C GLU A 60 -1.56 16.73 16.49
N GLY A 61 -0.70 16.76 15.46
CA GLY A 61 0.11 17.92 15.09
C GLY A 61 1.46 18.03 15.78
N GLU A 62 1.90 16.98 16.49
CA GLU A 62 3.22 16.94 17.11
C GLU A 62 4.30 16.60 16.08
N ALA A 63 5.44 17.30 16.16
CA ALA A 63 6.62 16.98 15.35
C ALA A 63 7.53 15.99 16.09
N ARG A 64 7.94 14.95 15.39
CA ARG A 64 8.88 13.93 15.88
C ARG A 64 10.03 13.75 14.91
N ASP A 65 11.24 13.90 15.41
CA ASP A 65 12.46 13.71 14.64
C ASP A 65 12.87 12.24 14.66
N GLN A 66 13.36 11.77 13.52
CA GLN A 66 13.99 10.45 13.38
C GLN A 66 15.17 10.56 12.42
N TYR A 67 16.28 9.94 12.78
CA TYR A 67 17.42 9.80 11.87
C TYR A 67 17.28 8.47 11.13
N LEU A 68 17.14 8.54 9.81
CA LEU A 68 16.93 7.38 8.95
C LEU A 68 18.10 7.24 7.98
N THR A 69 18.59 6.02 7.81
CA THR A 69 19.52 5.71 6.73
C THR A 69 18.77 5.81 5.41
N SER A 70 19.22 6.69 4.52
CA SER A 70 18.66 6.87 3.18
C SER A 70 19.75 6.61 2.15
N LEU A 71 19.45 5.76 1.18
CA LEU A 71 20.38 5.36 0.13
C LEU A 71 19.71 5.43 -1.24
N ALA A 72 20.49 5.83 -2.25
CA ALA A 72 20.10 5.55 -3.62
C ALA A 72 20.34 4.07 -3.94
N ALA A 73 19.52 3.46 -4.77
CA ALA A 73 19.66 2.04 -5.15
C ALA A 73 21.06 1.72 -5.71
N LYS A 74 21.67 2.65 -6.45
CA LYS A 74 23.04 2.50 -6.96
C LYS A 74 24.09 2.39 -5.86
N GLN A 75 23.94 3.15 -4.77
CA GLN A 75 24.85 3.09 -3.61
C GLN A 75 24.73 1.75 -2.89
N LEU A 76 23.51 1.24 -2.79
CA LEU A 76 23.23 -0.06 -2.19
C LEU A 76 23.95 -1.18 -2.96
N VAL A 77 23.82 -1.19 -4.28
CA VAL A 77 24.48 -2.18 -5.15
C VAL A 77 26.00 -2.11 -5.03
N ALA A 78 26.59 -0.90 -4.94
CA ALA A 78 28.04 -0.72 -4.81
C ALA A 78 28.60 -1.20 -3.48
N ASN A 79 27.82 -1.15 -2.39
CA ASN A 79 28.29 -1.43 -1.03
C ASN A 79 28.00 -2.86 -0.54
N ALA A 80 27.28 -3.67 -1.32
CA ALA A 80 26.93 -5.07 -1.00
C ALA A 80 26.55 -5.27 0.50
N PRO A 81 25.47 -4.65 0.99
CA PRO A 81 25.13 -4.67 2.40
C PRO A 81 24.63 -6.04 2.85
N LYS A 82 24.52 -6.22 4.17
CA LYS A 82 23.89 -7.43 4.73
C LYS A 82 22.46 -7.58 4.23
N PRO A 83 22.02 -8.79 3.89
CA PRO A 83 20.65 -9.05 3.50
C PRO A 83 19.65 -8.62 4.57
N PRO A 84 18.53 -7.96 4.21
CA PRO A 84 17.50 -7.58 5.15
C PRO A 84 16.62 -8.77 5.54
N ALA A 85 15.96 -8.67 6.68
CA ALA A 85 14.92 -9.62 7.10
C ALA A 85 13.63 -9.47 6.31
N PHE A 86 13.31 -8.23 5.90
CA PHE A 86 12.15 -7.89 5.06
C PHE A 86 12.52 -6.77 4.09
N VAL A 87 11.95 -6.82 2.90
CA VAL A 87 11.93 -5.70 1.96
C VAL A 87 10.48 -5.24 1.79
N HIS A 88 10.19 -4.04 2.28
CA HIS A 88 8.90 -3.39 2.05
C HIS A 88 8.95 -2.62 0.73
N ILE A 89 8.05 -2.92 -0.18
CA ILE A 89 7.94 -2.21 -1.45
C ILE A 89 6.77 -1.23 -1.32
N THR A 90 7.09 0.04 -1.24
CA THR A 90 6.15 1.15 -0.98
C THR A 90 6.09 2.15 -2.13
N THR A 91 6.61 1.78 -3.29
CA THR A 91 6.45 2.54 -4.54
C THR A 91 5.00 2.52 -5.02
N LYS A 92 4.67 3.36 -5.98
CA LYS A 92 3.41 3.20 -6.73
C LYS A 92 3.40 1.85 -7.46
N ALA A 93 2.20 1.32 -7.70
CA ALA A 93 2.02 -0.03 -8.23
C ALA A 93 2.78 -0.29 -9.53
N MET A 94 2.73 0.64 -10.48
CA MET A 94 3.38 0.48 -11.78
C MET A 94 4.90 0.55 -11.73
N ALA A 95 5.48 1.05 -10.65
CA ALA A 95 6.92 1.13 -10.43
C ALA A 95 7.48 -0.02 -9.58
N ALA A 96 6.63 -0.85 -8.99
CA ALA A 96 7.04 -1.86 -8.01
C ALA A 96 7.98 -2.92 -8.58
N GLU A 97 7.67 -3.47 -9.76
CA GLU A 97 8.50 -4.49 -10.39
C GLU A 97 9.88 -3.96 -10.78
N ALA A 98 9.94 -2.78 -11.37
CA ALA A 98 11.21 -2.14 -11.74
C ALA A 98 12.05 -1.79 -10.52
N ALA A 99 11.43 -1.31 -9.45
CA ALA A 99 12.11 -1.01 -8.20
C ALA A 99 12.72 -2.28 -7.59
N LEU A 100 11.97 -3.36 -7.51
CA LEU A 100 12.48 -4.65 -7.04
C LEU A 100 13.64 -5.15 -7.91
N SER A 101 13.51 -5.08 -9.23
CA SER A 101 14.56 -5.50 -10.15
C SER A 101 15.87 -4.75 -9.93
N SER A 102 15.82 -3.48 -9.52
CA SER A 102 17.02 -2.66 -9.27
C SER A 102 17.88 -3.15 -8.11
N ILE A 103 17.32 -3.92 -7.19
CA ILE A 103 18.01 -4.44 -5.99
C ILE A 103 17.98 -5.97 -5.87
N ALA A 104 17.27 -6.65 -6.74
CA ALA A 104 17.02 -8.09 -6.62
C ALA A 104 18.32 -8.93 -6.55
N SER A 105 19.38 -8.52 -7.25
CA SER A 105 20.68 -9.21 -7.22
C SER A 105 21.36 -9.22 -5.85
N LEU A 106 20.95 -8.31 -4.95
CA LEU A 106 21.49 -8.20 -3.59
C LEU A 106 20.74 -9.06 -2.59
N LEU A 107 19.60 -9.63 -2.99
CA LEU A 107 18.70 -10.32 -2.09
C LEU A 107 18.85 -11.83 -2.24
N PRO A 108 19.01 -12.58 -1.14
CA PRO A 108 18.76 -14.01 -1.14
C PRO A 108 17.38 -14.32 -1.71
N PRO A 109 17.22 -15.41 -2.47
CA PRO A 109 15.92 -15.80 -3.05
C PRO A 109 14.81 -16.00 -2.01
N SER A 110 15.18 -16.30 -0.78
CA SER A 110 14.27 -16.52 0.35
C SER A 110 13.85 -15.24 1.07
N THR A 111 14.33 -14.07 0.65
CA THR A 111 14.01 -12.81 1.32
C THR A 111 12.51 -12.51 1.26
N PRO A 112 11.84 -12.32 2.39
CA PRO A 112 10.44 -11.92 2.41
C PRO A 112 10.23 -10.50 1.85
N LEU A 113 9.28 -10.38 0.94
CA LEU A 113 8.80 -9.09 0.44
C LEU A 113 7.46 -8.73 1.07
N VAL A 114 7.21 -7.45 1.25
CA VAL A 114 5.92 -6.91 1.68
C VAL A 114 5.47 -5.84 0.71
N LEU A 115 4.35 -6.06 0.05
CA LEU A 115 3.80 -5.16 -0.97
C LEU A 115 2.70 -4.28 -0.37
N TRP A 116 2.88 -2.97 -0.46
CA TRP A 116 1.99 -1.96 0.13
C TRP A 116 1.13 -1.22 -0.91
N GLN A 117 1.11 -1.67 -2.14
CA GLN A 117 0.42 -0.99 -3.24
C GLN A 117 -1.10 -1.05 -3.10
N ASN A 118 -1.76 0.02 -3.54
CA ASN A 118 -3.18 -0.02 -3.85
C ASN A 118 -3.44 -0.83 -5.13
N GLY A 119 -4.68 -1.26 -5.31
CA GLY A 119 -5.06 -2.03 -6.48
C GLY A 119 -4.70 -3.51 -6.37
N PHE A 120 -4.68 -4.18 -7.51
CA PHE A 120 -4.35 -5.61 -7.63
C PHE A 120 -3.52 -5.88 -8.88
N TYR A 121 -2.51 -5.05 -9.09
CA TYR A 121 -1.60 -5.15 -10.24
C TYR A 121 -0.25 -5.77 -9.85
N ALA A 122 0.45 -5.19 -8.90
CA ALA A 122 1.78 -5.64 -8.49
C ALA A 122 1.74 -6.97 -7.73
N GLN A 123 0.73 -7.19 -6.92
CA GLN A 123 0.64 -8.34 -6.02
C GLN A 123 0.70 -9.68 -6.74
N PRO A 124 -0.15 -9.97 -7.74
CA PRO A 124 -0.07 -11.26 -8.43
C PRO A 124 1.21 -11.40 -9.27
N ARG A 125 1.69 -10.33 -9.88
CA ARG A 125 2.89 -10.36 -10.72
C ARG A 125 4.14 -10.67 -9.91
N ILE A 126 4.35 -9.99 -8.81
CA ILE A 126 5.52 -10.21 -7.95
C ILE A 126 5.42 -11.55 -7.23
N THR A 127 4.24 -11.94 -6.74
CA THR A 127 4.02 -13.26 -6.12
C THR A 127 4.38 -14.39 -7.08
N GLN A 128 4.06 -14.25 -8.36
CA GLN A 128 4.34 -15.25 -9.37
C GLN A 128 5.82 -15.39 -9.70
N THR A 129 6.58 -14.31 -9.65
CA THR A 129 7.97 -14.26 -10.14
C THR A 129 9.01 -14.29 -9.02
N TRP A 130 8.69 -13.85 -7.81
CA TRP A 130 9.62 -13.88 -6.68
C TRP A 130 9.67 -15.26 -6.05
N PRO A 131 10.88 -15.85 -5.86
CA PRO A 131 11.01 -17.21 -5.35
C PRO A 131 10.74 -17.36 -3.84
N GLY A 132 10.85 -16.27 -3.08
CA GLY A 132 10.62 -16.25 -1.64
C GLY A 132 9.18 -15.86 -1.27
N PRO A 133 8.92 -15.71 0.04
CA PRO A 133 7.62 -15.27 0.53
C PRO A 133 7.27 -13.86 0.05
N VAL A 134 6.02 -13.65 -0.37
CA VAL A 134 5.49 -12.34 -0.73
C VAL A 134 4.25 -12.06 0.11
N LEU A 135 4.37 -11.16 1.07
CA LEU A 135 3.24 -10.66 1.84
C LEU A 135 2.64 -9.44 1.14
N CYS A 136 1.35 -9.30 1.26
CA CYS A 136 0.61 -8.13 0.79
C CYS A 136 -0.01 -7.42 2.00
N ALA A 137 0.08 -6.10 2.00
CA ALA A 137 -0.53 -5.26 3.02
C ALA A 137 -1.57 -4.35 2.39
N THR A 138 -2.71 -4.21 3.04
CA THR A 138 -3.70 -3.19 2.73
C THR A 138 -3.90 -2.30 3.94
N THR A 139 -3.78 -0.99 3.75
CA THR A 139 -3.82 -0.02 4.84
C THR A 139 -4.78 1.12 4.56
N THR A 140 -5.44 1.60 5.61
CA THR A 140 -6.21 2.84 5.60
C THR A 140 -5.49 3.99 6.33
N GLN A 141 -4.22 3.79 6.69
CA GLN A 141 -3.36 4.87 7.16
C GLN A 141 -3.23 5.95 6.07
N GLY A 142 -3.41 7.20 6.44
CA GLY A 142 -3.26 8.34 5.55
C GLY A 142 -1.98 9.11 5.87
N ALA A 143 -1.21 9.42 4.83
CA ALA A 143 0.00 10.22 4.96
C ALA A 143 0.27 11.03 3.69
N TYR A 144 0.95 12.16 3.83
CA TYR A 144 1.43 12.94 2.70
C TYR A 144 2.78 13.59 3.00
N LEU A 145 3.55 13.86 1.95
CA LEU A 145 4.88 14.44 2.07
C LEU A 145 4.83 15.96 2.16
N THR A 146 5.74 16.55 2.95
CA THR A 146 5.96 17.98 3.08
C THR A 146 7.37 18.38 2.65
N GLY A 147 7.93 17.69 1.66
CA GLY A 147 9.28 17.89 1.17
C GLY A 147 10.14 16.64 1.35
N ASP A 148 11.44 16.80 1.18
CA ASP A 148 12.39 15.68 1.26
C ASP A 148 12.65 15.19 2.68
N ASP A 149 12.33 15.98 3.68
CA ASP A 149 12.59 15.72 5.10
C ASP A 149 11.35 15.56 5.97
N GLY A 150 10.16 15.67 5.39
CA GLY A 150 8.91 15.68 6.16
C GLY A 150 7.82 14.78 5.62
N VAL A 151 7.11 14.13 6.53
CA VAL A 151 5.87 13.39 6.28
C VAL A 151 4.84 13.74 7.34
N VAL A 152 3.61 13.92 6.91
CA VAL A 152 2.46 14.14 7.81
C VAL A 152 1.63 12.87 7.85
N HIS A 153 1.42 12.35 9.07
CA HIS A 153 0.47 11.28 9.33
C HIS A 153 -0.91 11.90 9.45
N ALA A 154 -1.68 11.85 8.38
CA ALA A 154 -2.95 12.55 8.29
C ALA A 154 -4.10 11.81 8.98
N GLY A 155 -4.05 10.50 9.03
CA GLY A 155 -5.10 9.69 9.66
C GLY A 155 -4.63 8.29 9.99
N ARG A 156 -5.11 7.76 11.12
CA ARG A 156 -4.90 6.38 11.53
C ARG A 156 -5.97 5.48 10.95
N GLY A 157 -5.61 4.24 10.68
CA GLY A 157 -6.53 3.22 10.24
C GLY A 157 -5.90 1.85 10.31
N PRO A 158 -6.71 0.78 10.24
CA PRO A 158 -6.21 -0.59 10.30
C PRO A 158 -5.38 -0.95 9.07
N THR A 159 -4.45 -1.89 9.30
CA THR A 159 -3.67 -2.55 8.26
C THR A 159 -3.88 -4.04 8.36
N PHE A 160 -4.05 -4.71 7.23
CA PHE A 160 -4.18 -6.16 7.15
C PHE A 160 -3.04 -6.72 6.31
N ILE A 161 -2.49 -7.84 6.73
CA ILE A 161 -1.32 -8.48 6.11
C ILE A 161 -1.58 -9.96 5.88
N GLY A 162 -1.24 -10.44 4.71
CA GLY A 162 -1.30 -11.85 4.36
C GLY A 162 -0.61 -12.09 3.02
N ASP A 163 -0.51 -13.34 2.61
CA ASP A 163 -0.06 -13.70 1.29
C ASP A 163 -1.23 -14.23 0.45
N LEU A 164 -1.15 -14.07 -0.88
CA LEU A 164 -2.28 -14.35 -1.77
C LEU A 164 -2.77 -15.80 -1.68
N ASP A 165 -1.87 -16.74 -1.44
CA ASP A 165 -2.16 -18.18 -1.40
C ASP A 165 -2.23 -18.74 0.03
N ASN A 166 -2.13 -17.88 1.04
CA ASN A 166 -2.13 -18.23 2.46
C ASN A 166 -1.13 -19.35 2.84
N GLN A 167 0.08 -19.27 2.27
CA GLN A 167 1.17 -20.21 2.50
C GLN A 167 2.11 -19.79 3.63
N HIS A 168 2.07 -18.52 4.05
CA HIS A 168 2.98 -17.93 5.02
C HIS A 168 2.25 -17.23 6.18
N PRO A 169 1.25 -17.87 6.83
CA PRO A 169 0.48 -17.21 7.90
C PRO A 169 1.34 -16.85 9.11
N GLY A 170 2.32 -17.69 9.47
CA GLY A 170 3.22 -17.41 10.59
C GLY A 170 4.10 -16.17 10.35
N LEU A 171 4.57 -15.97 9.13
CA LEU A 171 5.34 -14.80 8.76
C LEU A 171 4.49 -13.52 8.80
N ALA A 172 3.25 -13.60 8.32
CA ALA A 172 2.29 -12.50 8.39
C ALA A 172 1.97 -12.12 9.85
N GLU A 173 1.79 -13.11 10.72
CA GLU A 173 1.56 -12.88 12.16
C GLU A 173 2.77 -12.22 12.83
N PHE A 174 3.97 -12.67 12.52
CA PHE A 174 5.21 -12.08 13.02
C PHE A 174 5.32 -10.59 12.63
N LEU A 175 5.12 -10.28 11.36
CA LEU A 175 5.20 -8.90 10.88
C LEU A 175 4.09 -8.03 11.47
N ALA A 176 2.86 -8.54 11.54
CA ALA A 176 1.73 -7.82 12.12
C ALA A 176 1.97 -7.48 13.60
N ALA A 177 2.54 -8.39 14.36
CA ALA A 177 2.90 -8.17 15.76
C ALA A 177 3.98 -7.09 15.91
N LEU A 178 5.02 -7.13 15.08
CA LEU A 178 6.08 -6.12 15.06
C LEU A 178 5.53 -4.73 14.73
N LEU A 179 4.72 -4.62 13.70
CA LEU A 179 4.10 -3.36 13.30
C LEU A 179 3.18 -2.80 14.38
N SER A 180 2.37 -3.65 15.00
CA SER A 180 1.48 -3.24 16.10
C SER A 180 2.26 -2.74 17.30
N GLU A 181 3.35 -3.40 17.68
CA GLU A 181 4.25 -2.94 18.73
C GLU A 181 4.91 -1.60 18.37
N ALA A 182 5.21 -1.40 17.11
CA ALA A 182 5.78 -0.15 16.58
C ALA A 182 4.75 1.00 16.46
N GLY A 183 3.53 0.81 16.92
CA GLY A 183 2.48 1.82 16.83
C GLY A 183 1.81 1.93 15.45
N PHE A 184 1.97 0.91 14.62
CA PHE A 184 1.35 0.79 13.31
C PHE A 184 0.43 -0.45 13.33
N PRO A 185 -0.81 -0.30 13.83
CA PRO A 185 -1.69 -1.44 14.08
C PRO A 185 -1.92 -2.29 12.84
N ALA A 186 -1.60 -3.57 12.93
CA ALA A 186 -1.72 -4.52 11.84
C ALA A 186 -2.28 -5.85 12.34
N THR A 187 -3.04 -6.52 11.49
CA THR A 187 -3.64 -7.82 11.74
C THR A 187 -3.29 -8.77 10.60
N ALA A 188 -2.78 -9.94 10.93
CA ALA A 188 -2.58 -11.01 9.94
C ALA A 188 -3.91 -11.66 9.59
N VAL A 189 -4.14 -11.89 8.30
CA VAL A 189 -5.38 -12.46 7.77
C VAL A 189 -5.08 -13.51 6.71
N GLY A 190 -5.96 -14.50 6.60
CA GLY A 190 -5.88 -15.52 5.55
C GLY A 190 -6.59 -15.11 4.24
N ASP A 191 -7.38 -14.05 4.28
CA ASP A 191 -8.22 -13.58 3.17
C ASP A 191 -7.72 -12.28 2.53
N ILE A 192 -6.42 -12.03 2.55
CA ILE A 192 -5.84 -10.77 2.02
C ILE A 192 -6.23 -10.54 0.55
N ARG A 193 -6.31 -11.61 -0.25
CA ARG A 193 -6.75 -11.52 -1.64
C ARG A 193 -8.13 -10.88 -1.77
N SER A 194 -9.08 -11.36 -0.99
CA SER A 194 -10.44 -10.80 -0.98
C SER A 194 -10.46 -9.35 -0.50
N ARG A 195 -9.68 -9.03 0.51
CA ARG A 195 -9.60 -7.65 1.04
C ARG A 195 -9.00 -6.67 0.03
N LEU A 196 -7.98 -7.09 -0.72
CA LEU A 196 -7.41 -6.28 -1.78
C LEU A 196 -8.44 -6.01 -2.89
N TRP A 197 -9.16 -7.04 -3.33
CA TRP A 197 -10.22 -6.89 -4.32
C TRP A 197 -11.39 -6.01 -3.82
N GLN A 198 -11.77 -6.14 -2.55
CA GLN A 198 -12.84 -5.32 -1.95
C GLN A 198 -12.46 -3.84 -1.93
N LYS A 199 -11.22 -3.51 -1.53
CA LYS A 199 -10.72 -2.14 -1.57
C LYS A 199 -10.65 -1.60 -2.99
N LEU A 200 -10.14 -2.41 -3.91
CA LEU A 200 -10.06 -2.06 -5.33
C LEU A 200 -11.45 -1.79 -5.91
N ALA A 201 -12.44 -2.60 -5.58
CA ALA A 201 -13.81 -2.41 -6.04
C ALA A 201 -14.36 -1.03 -5.70
N VAL A 202 -14.19 -0.61 -4.46
CA VAL A 202 -14.63 0.71 -3.99
C VAL A 202 -13.83 1.82 -4.68
N ASN A 203 -12.51 1.68 -4.75
CA ASN A 203 -11.63 2.66 -5.40
C ASN A 203 -11.94 2.80 -6.90
N ALA A 204 -12.27 1.71 -7.58
CA ALA A 204 -12.59 1.72 -9.01
C ALA A 204 -13.90 2.45 -9.33
N VAL A 205 -14.79 2.54 -8.37
CA VAL A 205 -16.03 3.32 -8.52
C VAL A 205 -15.82 4.78 -8.17
N ILE A 206 -15.28 5.05 -6.99
CA ILE A 206 -15.19 6.42 -6.45
C ILE A 206 -14.09 7.23 -7.15
N ASN A 207 -12.87 6.70 -7.23
CA ASN A 207 -11.70 7.48 -7.63
C ASN A 207 -11.77 7.99 -9.07
N PRO A 208 -12.12 7.18 -10.07
CA PRO A 208 -12.25 7.67 -11.43
C PRO A 208 -13.32 8.75 -11.59
N LEU A 209 -14.47 8.56 -10.99
CA LEU A 209 -15.59 9.50 -11.11
C LEU A 209 -15.28 10.86 -10.47
N VAL A 210 -14.71 10.87 -9.27
CA VAL A 210 -14.33 12.14 -8.62
C VAL A 210 -13.18 12.83 -9.35
N ALA A 211 -12.24 12.07 -9.91
CA ALA A 211 -11.14 12.61 -10.70
C ALA A 211 -11.63 13.24 -12.01
N LEU A 212 -12.54 12.58 -12.72
CA LEU A 212 -13.13 13.07 -13.97
C LEU A 212 -13.94 14.34 -13.78
N HIS A 213 -14.71 14.42 -12.69
CA HIS A 213 -15.63 15.52 -12.45
C HIS A 213 -15.06 16.61 -11.55
N GLY A 214 -13.86 16.40 -10.96
CA GLY A 214 -13.24 17.39 -10.09
C GLY A 214 -14.02 17.65 -8.80
N VAL A 215 -14.64 16.62 -8.23
CA VAL A 215 -15.55 16.72 -7.08
C VAL A 215 -15.04 15.94 -5.87
N ARG A 216 -15.57 16.24 -4.70
CA ARG A 216 -15.34 15.45 -3.48
C ARG A 216 -16.20 14.21 -3.48
N ASN A 217 -15.80 13.20 -2.68
CA ASN A 217 -16.48 11.91 -2.65
C ASN A 217 -17.98 12.02 -2.40
N GLY A 218 -18.40 12.86 -1.46
CA GLY A 218 -19.81 13.04 -1.11
C GLY A 218 -20.72 13.56 -2.25
N GLU A 219 -20.13 14.27 -3.21
CA GLU A 219 -20.86 14.83 -4.34
C GLU A 219 -21.37 13.77 -5.31
N LEU A 220 -20.81 12.55 -5.26
CA LEU A 220 -21.29 11.41 -6.07
C LEU A 220 -22.72 10.98 -5.74
N ARG A 221 -23.25 11.38 -4.59
CA ARG A 221 -24.66 11.15 -4.21
C ARG A 221 -25.64 11.99 -5.02
N GLY A 222 -25.15 13.07 -5.63
CA GLY A 222 -25.98 13.96 -6.41
C GLY A 222 -26.52 13.32 -7.69
N ASP A 223 -27.67 13.81 -8.16
CA ASP A 223 -28.34 13.29 -9.36
C ASP A 223 -27.48 13.32 -10.62
N ALA A 224 -26.52 14.26 -10.69
CA ALA A 224 -25.59 14.35 -11.81
C ALA A 224 -24.62 13.16 -11.94
N TYR A 225 -24.36 12.45 -10.83
CA TYR A 225 -23.31 11.42 -10.78
C TYR A 225 -23.81 10.04 -10.33
N SER A 226 -24.88 9.97 -9.57
CA SER A 226 -25.35 8.72 -8.95
C SER A 226 -25.66 7.62 -9.97
N GLY A 227 -26.16 7.97 -11.14
CA GLY A 227 -26.40 7.02 -12.23
C GLY A 227 -25.12 6.38 -12.77
N ARG A 228 -24.03 7.13 -12.84
CA ARG A 228 -22.72 6.59 -13.22
C ARG A 228 -22.15 5.67 -12.15
N VAL A 229 -22.34 5.98 -10.88
CA VAL A 229 -21.95 5.10 -9.77
C VAL A 229 -22.63 3.74 -9.92
N VAL A 230 -23.93 3.70 -10.14
CA VAL A 230 -24.69 2.45 -10.31
C VAL A 230 -24.19 1.66 -11.54
N ALA A 231 -23.92 2.33 -12.65
CA ALA A 231 -23.43 1.69 -13.87
C ALA A 231 -22.05 1.04 -13.67
N VAL A 232 -21.14 1.71 -12.96
CA VAL A 232 -19.80 1.16 -12.65
C VAL A 232 -19.92 -0.03 -11.69
N VAL A 233 -20.71 0.10 -10.64
CA VAL A 233 -20.92 -0.97 -9.66
C VAL A 233 -21.47 -2.23 -10.31
N LYS A 234 -22.36 -2.11 -11.26
CA LYS A 234 -22.91 -3.26 -12.00
C LYS A 234 -21.83 -4.08 -12.68
N GLU A 235 -20.91 -3.43 -13.38
CA GLU A 235 -19.78 -4.12 -14.04
C GLU A 235 -18.80 -4.71 -13.03
N VAL A 236 -18.45 -3.94 -12.00
CA VAL A 236 -17.54 -4.39 -10.92
C VAL A 236 -18.11 -5.62 -10.21
N ALA A 237 -19.38 -5.61 -9.85
CA ALA A 237 -20.03 -6.73 -9.19
C ALA A 237 -20.02 -8.02 -10.03
N ALA A 238 -20.26 -7.92 -11.31
CA ALA A 238 -20.21 -9.06 -12.22
C ALA A 238 -18.79 -9.66 -12.32
N ILE A 239 -17.78 -8.80 -12.38
CA ILE A 239 -16.36 -9.21 -12.42
C ILE A 239 -15.97 -9.90 -11.12
N LEU A 240 -16.28 -9.32 -9.98
CA LEU A 240 -15.92 -9.87 -8.67
C LEU A 240 -16.62 -11.17 -8.37
N ALA A 241 -17.83 -11.37 -8.86
CA ALA A 241 -18.53 -12.66 -8.77
C ALA A 241 -17.71 -13.77 -9.46
N LYS A 242 -17.10 -13.47 -10.61
CA LYS A 242 -16.20 -14.42 -11.32
C LYS A 242 -14.88 -14.65 -10.58
N GLU A 243 -14.37 -13.67 -9.86
CA GLU A 243 -13.18 -13.81 -9.01
C GLU A 243 -13.47 -14.48 -7.67
N GLY A 244 -14.72 -14.81 -7.38
CA GLY A 244 -15.13 -15.42 -6.12
C GLY A 244 -15.06 -14.48 -4.92
N VAL A 245 -15.13 -13.18 -5.14
CA VAL A 245 -15.09 -12.15 -4.10
C VAL A 245 -16.47 -11.63 -3.81
N VAL A 246 -16.84 -11.63 -2.52
CA VAL A 246 -18.13 -11.15 -2.04
C VAL A 246 -17.96 -9.82 -1.30
N PRO A 247 -19.03 -9.00 -1.20
CA PRO A 247 -19.00 -7.80 -0.35
C PRO A 247 -18.75 -8.17 1.12
N PRO A 248 -18.06 -7.32 1.90
CA PRO A 248 -17.66 -7.66 3.27
C PRO A 248 -18.82 -7.75 4.28
N SER A 249 -20.00 -7.22 3.96
CA SER A 249 -21.18 -7.23 4.85
C SER A 249 -22.36 -7.91 4.20
N GLY A 250 -22.78 -9.03 4.69
CA GLY A 250 -24.06 -9.75 4.56
C GLY A 250 -25.00 -9.57 3.38
N SER A 251 -24.90 -8.52 2.60
CA SER A 251 -25.64 -8.30 1.36
C SER A 251 -24.85 -8.86 0.19
N GLU A 252 -25.51 -9.61 -0.68
CA GLU A 252 -24.87 -10.28 -1.80
C GLU A 252 -24.99 -9.48 -3.10
N GLY A 253 -24.08 -9.77 -4.04
CA GLY A 253 -24.11 -9.30 -5.41
C GLY A 253 -24.03 -7.77 -5.57
N GLU A 254 -24.66 -7.28 -6.62
CA GLU A 254 -24.62 -5.85 -7.00
C GLU A 254 -25.14 -4.94 -5.88
N ALA A 255 -26.23 -5.32 -5.21
CA ALA A 255 -26.79 -4.55 -4.10
C ALA A 255 -25.82 -4.42 -2.92
N GLY A 256 -25.08 -5.47 -2.59
CA GLY A 256 -24.06 -5.45 -1.54
C GLY A 256 -22.91 -4.53 -1.88
N TRP A 257 -22.40 -4.58 -3.11
CA TRP A 257 -21.35 -3.68 -3.58
C TRP A 257 -21.79 -2.23 -3.62
N LEU A 258 -23.01 -1.98 -4.09
CA LEU A 258 -23.57 -0.62 -4.13
C LEU A 258 -23.73 -0.03 -2.72
N ALA A 259 -24.23 -0.83 -1.77
CA ALA A 259 -24.33 -0.41 -0.38
C ALA A 259 -22.98 -0.06 0.23
N LEU A 260 -21.95 -0.87 -0.04
CA LEU A 260 -20.57 -0.59 0.42
C LEU A 260 -20.04 0.71 -0.17
N VAL A 261 -20.21 0.92 -1.47
CA VAL A 261 -19.76 2.15 -2.14
C VAL A 261 -20.43 3.37 -1.52
N TRP A 262 -21.75 3.36 -1.34
CA TRP A 262 -22.46 4.47 -0.73
C TRP A 262 -22.03 4.71 0.73
N GLN A 263 -21.76 3.66 1.47
CA GLN A 263 -21.24 3.80 2.84
C GLN A 263 -19.88 4.51 2.87
N VAL A 264 -18.97 4.15 1.97
CA VAL A 264 -17.66 4.80 1.86
C VAL A 264 -17.79 6.24 1.39
N VAL A 265 -18.65 6.52 0.41
CA VAL A 265 -18.94 7.88 -0.04
C VAL A 265 -19.44 8.75 1.11
N GLU A 266 -20.34 8.23 1.93
CA GLU A 266 -20.86 8.92 3.12
C GLU A 266 -19.76 9.19 4.15
N ASN A 267 -19.00 8.14 4.51
CA ASN A 267 -17.96 8.23 5.54
C ASN A 267 -16.77 9.12 5.12
N THR A 268 -16.58 9.33 3.83
CA THR A 268 -15.49 10.13 3.26
C THR A 268 -15.99 11.33 2.46
N ALA A 269 -17.21 11.80 2.74
CA ALA A 269 -17.90 12.79 1.92
C ALA A 269 -17.10 14.06 1.63
N ASN A 270 -16.33 14.52 2.60
CA ASN A 270 -15.53 15.75 2.48
C ASN A 270 -14.11 15.49 1.94
N ASN A 271 -13.75 14.25 1.68
CA ASN A 271 -12.41 13.89 1.23
C ASN A 271 -12.28 14.09 -0.29
N LYS A 272 -11.07 14.43 -0.69
CA LYS A 272 -10.61 14.32 -2.08
C LYS A 272 -9.91 12.97 -2.24
N ALA A 273 -10.37 12.14 -3.15
CA ALA A 273 -9.70 10.88 -3.45
C ALA A 273 -8.28 11.12 -4.00
N SER A 274 -7.39 10.16 -3.78
CA SER A 274 -5.99 10.25 -4.23
C SER A 274 -5.85 10.49 -5.74
N MET A 275 -6.72 9.89 -6.53
CA MET A 275 -6.72 10.08 -7.99
C MET A 275 -7.07 11.52 -8.38
N LEU A 276 -8.03 12.15 -7.71
CA LEU A 276 -8.32 13.57 -7.91
C LEU A 276 -7.12 14.46 -7.53
N GLN A 277 -6.47 14.15 -6.41
CA GLN A 277 -5.27 14.88 -5.98
C GLN A 277 -4.15 14.77 -7.02
N ASP A 278 -3.94 13.60 -7.60
CA ASP A 278 -2.96 13.41 -8.67
C ASP A 278 -3.32 14.21 -9.93
N MET A 279 -4.59 14.23 -10.33
CA MET A 279 -5.08 15.02 -11.45
C MET A 279 -4.86 16.52 -11.25
N GLU A 280 -5.22 17.03 -10.07
CA GLU A 280 -5.02 18.46 -9.72
C GLU A 280 -3.54 18.85 -9.72
N ALA A 281 -2.67 17.94 -9.31
CA ALA A 281 -1.22 18.12 -9.28
C ALA A 281 -0.53 17.79 -10.63
N LYS A 282 -1.29 17.43 -11.65
CA LYS A 282 -0.79 17.00 -12.98
C LYS A 282 0.23 15.86 -12.88
N ARG A 283 -0.04 14.90 -11.99
CA ARG A 283 0.72 13.67 -11.85
C ARG A 283 -0.03 12.51 -12.50
N PRO A 284 0.69 11.50 -13.04
CA PRO A 284 0.05 10.26 -13.49
C PRO A 284 -0.74 9.61 -12.36
N THR A 285 -1.96 9.17 -12.65
CA THR A 285 -2.81 8.47 -11.69
C THR A 285 -2.49 6.98 -11.63
N GLU A 286 -2.99 6.30 -10.62
CA GLU A 286 -2.90 4.84 -10.50
C GLU A 286 -4.06 4.11 -11.20
N ARG A 287 -4.68 4.72 -12.22
CA ARG A 287 -5.80 4.12 -12.97
C ARG A 287 -5.47 2.72 -13.51
N GLY A 288 -4.25 2.50 -13.98
CA GLY A 288 -3.80 1.20 -14.48
C GLY A 288 -3.80 0.10 -13.43
N ALA A 289 -3.48 0.42 -12.19
CA ALA A 289 -3.48 -0.52 -11.08
C ALA A 289 -4.88 -0.75 -10.47
N ILE A 290 -5.80 0.18 -10.69
CA ILE A 290 -7.17 0.14 -10.15
C ILE A 290 -8.17 -0.39 -11.18
N LEU A 291 -8.20 0.20 -12.38
CA LEU A 291 -9.11 -0.23 -13.45
C LEU A 291 -8.55 -1.44 -14.24
N GLY A 292 -7.24 -1.49 -14.44
CA GLY A 292 -6.59 -2.54 -15.23
C GLY A 292 -6.92 -3.95 -14.77
N PRO A 293 -6.79 -4.32 -13.50
CA PRO A 293 -7.12 -5.66 -13.01
C PRO A 293 -8.58 -6.06 -13.25
N LEU A 294 -9.51 -5.12 -13.14
CA LEU A 294 -10.92 -5.37 -13.41
C LEU A 294 -11.17 -5.61 -14.89
N ILE A 295 -10.60 -4.79 -15.76
CA ILE A 295 -10.73 -4.94 -17.22
C ILE A 295 -10.09 -6.25 -17.67
N GLU A 296 -8.90 -6.58 -17.19
CA GLU A 296 -8.22 -7.87 -17.48
C GLU A 296 -9.07 -9.07 -17.02
N SER A 297 -9.66 -9.00 -15.85
CA SER A 297 -10.54 -10.04 -15.33
C SER A 297 -11.79 -10.21 -16.20
N ALA A 298 -12.42 -9.09 -16.58
CA ALA A 298 -13.56 -9.12 -17.49
C ALA A 298 -13.23 -9.81 -18.82
N GLU A 299 -12.08 -9.48 -19.39
CA GLU A 299 -11.62 -10.09 -20.65
C GLU A 299 -11.38 -11.59 -20.48
N ARG A 300 -10.73 -12.04 -19.42
CA ARG A 300 -10.52 -13.47 -19.14
C ARG A 300 -11.82 -14.26 -18.99
N HIS A 301 -12.87 -13.64 -18.45
CA HIS A 301 -14.14 -14.28 -18.18
C HIS A 301 -15.22 -14.01 -19.23
N GLY A 302 -14.86 -13.31 -20.32
CA GLY A 302 -15.79 -13.00 -21.40
C GLY A 302 -16.93 -12.06 -20.98
N LEU A 303 -16.68 -11.16 -20.01
CA LEU A 303 -17.65 -10.19 -19.54
C LEU A 303 -17.51 -8.86 -20.27
N GLU A 304 -18.63 -8.19 -20.50
CA GLU A 304 -18.64 -6.82 -20.97
C GLU A 304 -18.22 -5.86 -19.85
N CYS A 305 -17.36 -4.89 -20.19
CA CYS A 305 -16.88 -3.86 -19.26
C CYS A 305 -16.73 -2.50 -19.95
N GLU A 306 -17.69 -2.13 -20.76
CA GLU A 306 -17.65 -0.89 -21.56
C GLU A 306 -17.65 0.37 -20.69
N VAL A 307 -18.30 0.36 -19.53
CA VAL A 307 -18.29 1.48 -18.59
C VAL A 307 -16.90 1.67 -18.00
N LEU A 308 -16.25 0.60 -17.54
CA LEU A 308 -14.88 0.65 -16.99
C LEU A 308 -13.87 1.08 -18.05
N LYS A 309 -13.96 0.54 -19.27
CA LYS A 309 -13.10 0.93 -20.40
C LYS A 309 -13.31 2.40 -20.77
N GLY A 310 -14.54 2.87 -20.74
CA GLY A 310 -14.89 4.27 -20.98
C GLY A 310 -14.26 5.21 -19.95
N LEU A 311 -14.32 4.85 -18.68
CA LEU A 311 -13.65 5.60 -17.60
C LEU A 311 -12.14 5.65 -17.80
N ASP A 312 -11.52 4.53 -18.14
CA ASP A 312 -10.07 4.47 -18.39
C ASP A 312 -9.68 5.36 -19.58
N GLN A 313 -10.46 5.36 -20.65
CA GLN A 313 -10.24 6.24 -21.81
C GLN A 313 -10.41 7.72 -21.46
N GLU A 314 -11.45 8.09 -20.73
CA GLU A 314 -11.69 9.47 -20.31
C GLU A 314 -10.52 9.98 -19.42
N LEU A 315 -10.05 9.17 -18.48
CA LEU A 315 -8.90 9.49 -17.64
C LEU A 315 -7.61 9.62 -18.45
N THR A 316 -7.40 8.73 -19.40
CA THR A 316 -6.24 8.76 -20.31
C THR A 316 -6.19 10.07 -21.08
N LEU A 317 -7.33 10.53 -21.60
CA LEU A 317 -7.41 11.80 -22.33
C LEU A 317 -7.11 13.00 -21.44
N LEU A 318 -7.58 13.00 -20.20
CA LEU A 318 -7.28 14.07 -19.24
C LEU A 318 -5.80 14.09 -18.86
N GLU A 319 -5.18 12.94 -18.62
CA GLU A 319 -3.76 12.84 -18.31
C GLU A 319 -2.86 13.25 -19.48
N ALA A 320 -3.31 13.10 -20.72
CA ALA A 320 -2.55 13.52 -21.89
C ALA A 320 -2.35 15.03 -21.98
N GLY A 321 -3.09 15.82 -21.19
CA GLY A 321 -2.95 17.27 -21.08
C GLY A 321 -1.94 17.76 -20.04
N PHE A 322 -1.20 16.86 -19.38
CA PHE A 322 -0.25 17.18 -18.29
C PHE A 322 1.10 17.67 -18.81
#